data_834e87c627658dffc65c4949db2cef24
#
_entry.id   834e87c627658dffc65c4949db2cef24
#
_cell.length_a   1.000
_cell.length_b   1.000
_cell.length_c   1.000
_cell.angle_alpha   90.00
_cell.angle_beta   90.00
_cell.angle_gamma   90.00
#
_symmetry.space_group_name_H-M   'P 1'
#
loop_
_entity.id
_entity.type
_entity.pdbx_description
1 polymer ?
#
loop_
_entity_poly.entity_id
_entity_poly.type
_entity_poly.pdbx_seq_one_letter_code
_entity_poly.pdbx_strand_id
1 'polypeptide(L)'
;MLRRLHRLLTHNRMTSRLQRALVHRVKELLYVPDGYYSMGQIYRKIKPVAILDIGAHHGYTVDKLLDYAPGAKLHAFEPTPQSAAFLRQRMNKRPSVHVHEMALGDKTGMTRFHLNVVEVTNSLLDNVTQSPFGQIQEHLAEVQVKMMTLDDWAEKFEPQGMLLIKADIQGAERLLVMGGKKTFDQRVAAFYTEICLSPQYESQATFCEMNRIMVEQLGFVLYDIYPCQKAVRGGAAGFTDVMWVKPSVLPLAE
;
A
#
# COMPACT_ATOMS: atom_id res chain seq x y z
N MET A 1 5.85 12.18 26.51
CA MET A 1 4.67 11.37 26.85
C MET A 1 3.90 10.95 25.58
N LEU A 2 3.43 11.86 24.75
CA LEU A 2 2.71 11.59 23.49
C LEU A 2 3.45 10.67 22.51
N ARG A 3 4.78 10.83 22.29
CA ARG A 3 5.59 9.94 21.41
C ARG A 3 5.70 8.50 21.91
N ARG A 4 5.68 8.27 23.23
CA ARG A 4 5.64 6.92 23.82
C ARG A 4 4.27 6.27 23.64
N LEU A 5 3.21 7.07 23.78
CA LEU A 5 1.83 6.62 23.55
C LEU A 5 1.62 6.28 22.05
N HIS A 6 2.12 7.13 21.15
CA HIS A 6 2.08 6.88 19.71
C HIS A 6 2.77 5.55 19.33
N ARG A 7 3.96 5.27 19.88
CA ARG A 7 4.69 4.01 19.65
C ARG A 7 3.94 2.78 20.19
N LEU A 8 3.27 2.90 21.34
CA LEU A 8 2.43 1.85 21.91
C LEU A 8 1.18 1.60 21.06
N LEU A 9 0.61 2.66 20.47
CA LEU A 9 -0.59 2.59 19.64
C LEU A 9 -0.33 2.07 18.21
N THR A 10 0.89 2.24 17.69
CA THR A 10 1.23 1.88 16.30
C THR A 10 1.99 0.55 16.15
N HIS A 11 2.69 0.08 17.18
CA HIS A 11 3.64 -1.05 17.08
C HIS A 11 3.30 -2.26 17.96
N ASN A 12 2.23 -2.23 18.78
CA ASN A 12 1.94 -3.37 19.65
C ASN A 12 1.03 -4.39 18.95
N ARG A 13 1.44 -5.66 18.92
CA ARG A 13 0.60 -6.81 18.56
C ARG A 13 -0.54 -6.90 19.59
N MET A 14 -1.66 -6.28 19.28
CA MET A 14 -2.82 -6.32 20.17
C MET A 14 -3.52 -7.66 20.06
N THR A 15 -3.55 -8.39 21.16
CA THR A 15 -4.03 -9.77 21.23
C THR A 15 -5.54 -9.89 21.49
N SER A 16 -6.21 -8.83 21.95
CA SER A 16 -7.65 -8.89 22.27
C SER A 16 -8.50 -7.89 21.48
N ARG A 17 -9.76 -8.27 21.20
CA ARG A 17 -10.77 -7.42 20.57
C ARG A 17 -10.99 -6.10 21.33
N LEU A 18 -10.96 -6.17 22.67
CA LEU A 18 -11.15 -5.01 23.57
C LEU A 18 -9.99 -4.01 23.46
N GLN A 19 -8.75 -4.50 23.40
CA GLN A 19 -7.57 -3.64 23.26
C GLN A 19 -7.60 -2.90 21.92
N ARG A 20 -7.99 -3.58 20.84
CA ARG A 20 -8.15 -2.96 19.51
C ARG A 20 -9.23 -1.87 19.52
N ALA A 21 -10.39 -2.14 20.12
CA ALA A 21 -11.47 -1.16 20.25
C ALA A 21 -11.07 0.06 21.09
N LEU A 22 -10.32 -0.14 22.17
CA LEU A 22 -9.83 0.94 23.02
C LEU A 22 -8.82 1.82 22.28
N VAL A 23 -7.87 1.21 21.56
CA VAL A 23 -6.89 1.96 20.77
C VAL A 23 -7.57 2.71 19.62
N HIS A 24 -8.59 2.12 18.99
CA HIS A 24 -9.39 2.79 17.98
C HIS A 24 -10.04 4.08 18.55
N ARG A 25 -10.73 3.98 19.70
CA ARG A 25 -11.31 5.14 20.37
C ARG A 25 -10.27 6.19 20.80
N VAL A 26 -9.10 5.76 21.28
CA VAL A 26 -8.02 6.68 21.66
C VAL A 26 -7.45 7.40 20.43
N LYS A 27 -7.32 6.73 19.29
CA LYS A 27 -6.91 7.35 18.03
C LYS A 27 -7.94 8.36 17.53
N GLU A 28 -9.23 8.04 17.62
CA GLU A 28 -10.33 8.99 17.32
C GLU A 28 -10.26 10.25 18.20
N LEU A 29 -10.11 10.07 19.51
CA LEU A 29 -10.04 11.18 20.48
C LEU A 29 -8.78 12.04 20.33
N LEU A 30 -7.66 11.47 19.93
CA LEU A 30 -6.37 12.17 19.84
C LEU A 30 -6.04 12.60 18.41
N TYR A 31 -6.90 12.32 17.42
CA TYR A 31 -6.63 12.56 16.00
C TYR A 31 -5.19 12.14 15.64
N VAL A 32 -4.87 10.86 15.84
CA VAL A 32 -3.58 10.32 15.41
C VAL A 32 -3.69 9.95 13.93
N PRO A 33 -3.03 10.67 13.02
CA PRO A 33 -3.08 10.37 11.60
C PRO A 33 -2.65 8.92 11.34
N ASP A 34 -3.55 8.12 10.76
CA ASP A 34 -3.31 6.70 10.45
C ASP A 34 -4.08 6.33 9.17
N GLY A 35 -3.33 6.08 8.09
CA GLY A 35 -3.92 5.74 6.80
C GLY A 35 -4.78 4.48 6.82
N TYR A 36 -4.46 3.50 7.64
CA TYR A 36 -5.29 2.29 7.79
C TYR A 36 -6.62 2.58 8.47
N TYR A 37 -6.63 3.49 9.45
CA TYR A 37 -7.87 3.98 10.07
C TYR A 37 -8.76 4.69 9.03
N SER A 38 -8.17 5.60 8.24
CA SER A 38 -8.87 6.30 7.16
C SER A 38 -9.43 5.33 6.12
N MET A 39 -8.65 4.31 5.72
CA MET A 39 -9.12 3.22 4.86
C MET A 39 -10.33 2.49 5.45
N GLY A 40 -10.31 2.23 6.76
CA GLY A 40 -11.43 1.61 7.48
C GLY A 40 -12.69 2.48 7.51
N GLN A 41 -12.56 3.81 7.66
CA GLN A 41 -13.69 4.74 7.57
C GLN A 41 -14.31 4.74 6.17
N ILE A 42 -13.46 4.81 5.14
CA ILE A 42 -13.89 4.75 3.74
C ILE A 42 -14.58 3.42 3.45
N TYR A 43 -14.01 2.29 3.91
CA TYR A 43 -14.60 0.97 3.76
C TYR A 43 -16.03 0.91 4.32
N ARG A 44 -16.25 1.42 5.53
CA ARG A 44 -17.58 1.42 6.16
C ARG A 44 -18.58 2.28 5.39
N LYS A 45 -18.13 3.40 4.83
CA LYS A 45 -18.97 4.33 4.08
C LYS A 45 -19.41 3.77 2.74
N ILE A 46 -18.46 3.28 1.93
CA ILE A 46 -18.75 2.95 0.53
C ILE A 46 -18.98 1.46 0.29
N LYS A 47 -18.62 0.61 1.26
CA LYS A 47 -18.74 -0.86 1.17
C LYS A 47 -18.18 -1.40 -0.16
N PRO A 48 -16.89 -1.22 -0.41
CA PRO A 48 -16.25 -1.65 -1.65
C PRO A 48 -16.36 -3.17 -1.79
N VAL A 49 -16.28 -3.66 -3.02
CA VAL A 49 -16.28 -5.11 -3.28
C VAL A 49 -15.02 -5.79 -2.76
N ALA A 50 -13.90 -5.08 -2.79
CA ALA A 50 -12.62 -5.58 -2.26
C ALA A 50 -11.67 -4.45 -1.86
N ILE A 51 -10.69 -4.83 -1.03
CA ILE A 51 -9.47 -4.08 -0.75
C ILE A 51 -8.31 -4.81 -1.44
N LEU A 52 -7.44 -4.07 -2.13
CA LEU A 52 -6.22 -4.58 -2.71
C LEU A 52 -5.03 -4.13 -1.85
N ASP A 53 -4.22 -5.07 -1.39
CA ASP A 53 -2.92 -4.83 -0.72
C ASP A 53 -1.80 -5.24 -1.69
N ILE A 54 -1.18 -4.26 -2.33
CA ILE A 54 -0.18 -4.46 -3.38
C ILE A 54 1.20 -4.24 -2.76
N GLY A 55 2.06 -5.29 -2.80
CA GLY A 55 3.27 -5.38 -2.00
C GLY A 55 2.95 -5.88 -0.59
N ALA A 56 2.18 -6.96 -0.49
CA ALA A 56 1.70 -7.48 0.79
C ALA A 56 2.79 -8.19 1.61
N HIS A 57 3.92 -8.56 0.98
CA HIS A 57 5.05 -9.23 1.61
C HIS A 57 4.59 -10.38 2.52
N HIS A 58 4.89 -10.33 3.82
CA HIS A 58 4.50 -11.34 4.80
C HIS A 58 3.10 -11.11 5.42
N GLY A 59 2.30 -10.16 4.92
CA GLY A 59 0.90 -9.94 5.29
C GLY A 59 0.67 -9.15 6.58
N TYR A 60 1.64 -8.37 7.05
CA TYR A 60 1.42 -7.48 8.20
C TYR A 60 0.46 -6.34 7.88
N THR A 61 0.48 -5.84 6.65
CA THR A 61 -0.45 -4.84 6.13
C THR A 61 -1.85 -5.40 5.95
N VAL A 62 -1.97 -6.66 5.50
CA VAL A 62 -3.23 -7.41 5.44
C VAL A 62 -3.91 -7.45 6.82
N ASP A 63 -3.15 -7.78 7.87
CA ASP A 63 -3.69 -7.81 9.24
C ASP A 63 -4.21 -6.46 9.68
N LYS A 64 -3.46 -5.37 9.41
CA LYS A 64 -3.88 -4.00 9.73
C LYS A 64 -5.15 -3.60 8.98
N LEU A 65 -5.23 -3.88 7.68
CA LEU A 65 -6.41 -3.58 6.87
C LEU A 65 -7.65 -4.29 7.41
N LEU A 66 -7.52 -5.58 7.77
CA LEU A 66 -8.62 -6.37 8.35
C LEU A 66 -9.01 -5.93 9.76
N ASP A 67 -8.09 -5.36 10.55
CA ASP A 67 -8.41 -4.80 11.86
C ASP A 67 -9.36 -3.59 11.75
N TYR A 68 -9.22 -2.77 10.71
CA TYR A 68 -10.08 -1.60 10.47
C TYR A 68 -11.26 -1.86 9.51
N ALA A 69 -11.18 -2.91 8.70
CA ALA A 69 -12.22 -3.35 7.77
C ALA A 69 -12.56 -4.84 7.98
N PRO A 70 -13.11 -5.22 9.14
CA PRO A 70 -13.38 -6.61 9.46
C PRO A 70 -14.42 -7.19 8.49
N GLY A 71 -14.08 -8.36 7.92
CA GLY A 71 -14.94 -9.04 6.93
C GLY A 71 -14.76 -8.55 5.49
N ALA A 72 -13.83 -7.61 5.23
CA ALA A 72 -13.50 -7.22 3.87
C ALA A 72 -12.97 -8.40 3.06
N LYS A 73 -13.39 -8.51 1.80
CA LYS A 73 -12.69 -9.28 0.80
C LYS A 73 -11.38 -8.57 0.49
N LEU A 74 -10.26 -9.26 0.57
CA LEU A 74 -8.95 -8.69 0.38
C LEU A 74 -8.14 -9.50 -0.63
N HIS A 75 -7.57 -8.83 -1.61
CA HIS A 75 -6.61 -9.38 -2.55
C HIS A 75 -5.22 -8.88 -2.20
N ALA A 76 -4.32 -9.81 -1.84
CA ALA A 76 -2.95 -9.54 -1.45
C ALA A 76 -2.01 -9.96 -2.58
N PHE A 77 -1.19 -9.01 -3.07
CA PHE A 77 -0.26 -9.24 -4.19
C PHE A 77 1.17 -9.25 -3.66
N GLU A 78 1.88 -10.32 -3.94
CA GLU A 78 3.28 -10.50 -3.59
C GLU A 78 3.98 -11.26 -4.74
N PRO A 79 4.92 -10.63 -5.45
CA PRO A 79 5.51 -11.24 -6.65
C PRO A 79 6.50 -12.36 -6.36
N THR A 80 7.19 -12.33 -5.22
CA THR A 80 8.25 -13.32 -4.92
C THR A 80 7.65 -14.63 -4.43
N PRO A 81 8.03 -15.78 -4.98
CA PRO A 81 7.46 -17.07 -4.60
C PRO A 81 7.61 -17.40 -3.11
N GLN A 82 8.75 -17.05 -2.52
CA GLN A 82 9.04 -17.32 -1.12
C GLN A 82 8.11 -16.53 -0.19
N SER A 83 8.02 -15.21 -0.38
CA SER A 83 7.15 -14.35 0.45
C SER A 83 5.68 -14.65 0.19
N ALA A 84 5.27 -14.96 -1.06
CA ALA A 84 3.92 -15.37 -1.39
C ALA A 84 3.53 -16.70 -0.71
N ALA A 85 4.45 -17.66 -0.63
CA ALA A 85 4.22 -18.92 0.08
C ALA A 85 4.02 -18.68 1.59
N PHE A 86 4.85 -17.84 2.20
CA PHE A 86 4.71 -17.43 3.60
C PHE A 86 3.37 -16.73 3.84
N LEU A 87 3.01 -15.79 2.95
CA LEU A 87 1.75 -15.07 3.01
C LEU A 87 0.53 -16.01 2.93
N ARG A 88 0.54 -16.99 2.01
CA ARG A 88 -0.52 -18.01 1.92
C ARG A 88 -0.62 -18.82 3.21
N GLN A 89 0.51 -19.26 3.76
CA GLN A 89 0.52 -20.01 5.01
C GLN A 89 -0.07 -19.18 6.16
N ARG A 90 0.31 -17.91 6.26
CA ARG A 90 -0.18 -17.00 7.29
C ARG A 90 -1.69 -16.74 7.17
N MET A 91 -2.20 -16.62 5.95
CA MET A 91 -3.60 -16.29 5.65
C MET A 91 -4.50 -17.52 5.49
N ASN A 92 -4.00 -18.75 5.67
CA ASN A 92 -4.73 -19.99 5.41
C ASN A 92 -6.06 -20.16 6.17
N LYS A 93 -6.22 -19.48 7.32
CA LYS A 93 -7.44 -19.48 8.13
C LYS A 93 -8.35 -18.26 7.87
N ARG A 94 -8.06 -17.48 6.83
CA ARG A 94 -8.79 -16.25 6.48
C ARG A 94 -9.38 -16.39 5.07
N PRO A 95 -10.56 -17.00 4.91
CA PRO A 95 -11.14 -17.29 3.59
C PRO A 95 -11.46 -16.04 2.77
N SER A 96 -11.55 -14.87 3.40
CA SER A 96 -11.75 -13.58 2.71
C SER A 96 -10.46 -13.00 2.10
N VAL A 97 -9.29 -13.61 2.34
CA VAL A 97 -8.00 -13.16 1.81
C VAL A 97 -7.56 -14.04 0.65
N HIS A 98 -7.37 -13.44 -0.51
CA HIS A 98 -6.92 -14.08 -1.73
C HIS A 98 -5.49 -13.65 -2.06
N VAL A 99 -4.54 -14.58 -2.05
CA VAL A 99 -3.12 -14.28 -2.30
C VAL A 99 -2.79 -14.52 -3.77
N HIS A 100 -2.25 -13.50 -4.41
CA HIS A 100 -1.80 -13.49 -5.81
C HIS A 100 -0.27 -13.41 -5.86
N GLU A 101 0.37 -14.47 -6.40
CA GLU A 101 1.82 -14.49 -6.64
C GLU A 101 2.10 -13.81 -7.98
N MET A 102 2.06 -12.48 -7.95
CA MET A 102 2.35 -11.61 -9.08
C MET A 102 2.56 -10.17 -8.65
N ALA A 103 3.27 -9.40 -9.47
CA ALA A 103 3.29 -7.95 -9.39
C ALA A 103 2.10 -7.34 -10.15
N LEU A 104 1.71 -6.12 -9.78
CA LEU A 104 0.89 -5.26 -10.62
C LEU A 104 1.74 -4.11 -11.15
N GLY A 105 1.67 -3.87 -12.47
CA GLY A 105 2.48 -2.86 -13.14
C GLY A 105 1.87 -2.39 -14.44
N ASP A 106 2.69 -1.87 -15.34
CA ASP A 106 2.27 -1.21 -16.58
C ASP A 106 2.00 -2.13 -17.77
N LYS A 107 2.33 -3.42 -17.63
CA LYS A 107 2.14 -4.44 -18.69
C LYS A 107 1.84 -5.81 -18.10
N THR A 108 1.24 -6.68 -18.92
CA THR A 108 0.99 -8.08 -18.56
C THR A 108 2.05 -8.99 -19.18
N GLY A 109 2.60 -9.93 -18.40
CA GLY A 109 3.63 -10.89 -18.84
C GLY A 109 4.59 -11.29 -17.72
N MET A 110 5.79 -11.72 -18.13
CA MET A 110 6.92 -11.93 -17.21
C MET A 110 7.80 -10.68 -17.18
N THR A 111 8.33 -10.36 -16.01
CA THR A 111 9.21 -9.21 -15.84
C THR A 111 10.33 -9.50 -14.86
N ARG A 112 11.42 -8.74 -14.94
CA ARG A 112 12.49 -8.76 -13.93
C ARG A 112 11.99 -8.12 -12.66
N PHE A 113 12.43 -8.66 -11.53
CA PHE A 113 12.16 -8.15 -10.19
C PHE A 113 13.46 -8.20 -9.40
N HIS A 114 13.86 -7.07 -8.82
CA HIS A 114 15.12 -6.91 -8.13
C HIS A 114 14.96 -7.31 -6.68
N LEU A 115 15.76 -8.27 -6.25
CA LEU A 115 15.86 -8.69 -4.85
C LEU A 115 17.03 -7.96 -4.20
N ASN A 116 16.77 -7.40 -3.04
CA ASN A 116 17.75 -6.74 -2.20
C ASN A 116 18.05 -7.56 -0.93
N VAL A 117 19.18 -7.28 -0.30
CA VAL A 117 19.58 -7.92 0.97
C VAL A 117 18.48 -7.76 2.03
N VAL A 118 17.79 -6.64 2.05
CA VAL A 118 16.61 -6.42 2.90
C VAL A 118 15.35 -6.55 2.06
N GLU A 119 14.65 -7.66 2.17
CA GLU A 119 13.51 -8.08 1.33
C GLU A 119 12.41 -7.02 1.18
N VAL A 120 12.15 -6.20 2.20
CA VAL A 120 11.11 -5.15 2.15
C VAL A 120 11.47 -4.00 1.21
N THR A 121 12.67 -3.99 0.63
CA THR A 121 13.11 -3.01 -0.36
C THR A 121 13.16 -3.59 -1.78
N ASN A 122 12.66 -4.80 -2.00
CA ASN A 122 12.58 -5.41 -3.33
C ASN A 122 11.65 -4.61 -4.24
N SER A 123 12.01 -4.45 -5.52
CA SER A 123 11.29 -3.58 -6.45
C SER A 123 11.26 -4.12 -7.89
N LEU A 124 10.32 -3.60 -8.68
CA LEU A 124 10.34 -3.67 -10.16
C LEU A 124 11.39 -2.74 -10.77
N LEU A 125 11.90 -1.78 -9.99
CA LEU A 125 12.84 -0.76 -10.44
C LEU A 125 14.26 -1.08 -9.93
N ASP A 126 15.26 -0.65 -10.69
CA ASP A 126 16.66 -0.69 -10.27
C ASP A 126 16.90 0.26 -9.09
N ASN A 127 17.84 -0.08 -8.22
CA ASN A 127 18.26 0.79 -7.13
C ASN A 127 19.12 1.95 -7.64
N VAL A 128 18.97 3.14 -7.08
CA VAL A 128 19.88 4.27 -7.34
C VAL A 128 21.25 3.99 -6.70
N THR A 129 22.31 4.15 -7.46
CA THR A 129 23.69 3.83 -7.04
C THR A 129 24.14 4.59 -5.78
N GLN A 130 23.62 5.80 -5.56
CA GLN A 130 23.96 6.64 -4.39
C GLN A 130 22.72 6.95 -3.55
N SER A 131 21.89 5.93 -3.32
CA SER A 131 20.73 6.06 -2.43
C SER A 131 21.18 6.31 -0.98
N PRO A 132 20.50 7.22 -0.24
CA PRO A 132 20.71 7.35 1.21
C PRO A 132 20.32 6.07 1.98
N PHE A 133 19.67 5.13 1.33
CA PHE A 133 19.29 3.80 1.82
C PHE A 133 20.19 2.68 1.28
N GLY A 134 21.32 2.99 0.63
CA GLY A 134 22.15 2.05 -0.12
C GLY A 134 22.54 0.77 0.62
N GLN A 135 22.75 0.85 1.95
CA GLN A 135 23.09 -0.34 2.74
C GLN A 135 21.94 -1.35 2.86
N ILE A 136 20.69 -0.90 2.88
CA ILE A 136 19.51 -1.78 2.95
C ILE A 136 18.98 -2.16 1.56
N GLN A 137 19.37 -1.42 0.53
CA GLN A 137 19.03 -1.64 -0.88
C GLN A 137 20.17 -2.29 -1.66
N GLU A 138 21.11 -2.94 -0.97
CA GLU A 138 22.17 -3.69 -1.64
C GLU A 138 21.55 -4.80 -2.50
N HIS A 139 21.85 -4.76 -3.81
CA HIS A 139 21.33 -5.71 -4.78
C HIS A 139 21.82 -7.12 -4.47
N LEU A 140 20.90 -8.07 -4.38
CA LEU A 140 21.20 -9.47 -4.12
C LEU A 140 21.10 -10.32 -5.39
N ALA A 141 19.97 -10.22 -6.11
CA ALA A 141 19.70 -11.02 -7.29
C ALA A 141 18.55 -10.42 -8.12
N GLU A 142 18.38 -10.94 -9.34
CA GLU A 142 17.19 -10.72 -10.15
C GLU A 142 16.43 -12.03 -10.33
N VAL A 143 15.10 -11.93 -10.29
CA VAL A 143 14.22 -13.06 -10.57
C VAL A 143 13.16 -12.68 -11.59
N GLN A 144 12.64 -13.69 -12.31
CA GLN A 144 11.51 -13.49 -13.20
C GLN A 144 10.22 -13.72 -12.43
N VAL A 145 9.34 -12.71 -12.43
CA VAL A 145 8.03 -12.78 -11.77
C VAL A 145 6.91 -12.54 -12.79
N LYS A 146 5.73 -13.07 -12.49
CA LYS A 146 4.51 -12.71 -13.22
C LYS A 146 4.14 -11.27 -12.91
N MET A 147 3.72 -10.54 -13.92
CA MET A 147 3.15 -9.20 -13.80
C MET A 147 1.85 -9.11 -14.59
N MET A 148 0.89 -8.35 -14.09
CA MET A 148 -0.35 -8.06 -14.77
C MET A 148 -0.66 -6.57 -14.63
N THR A 149 -1.38 -5.99 -15.59
CA THR A 149 -1.93 -4.65 -15.38
C THR A 149 -3.09 -4.72 -14.39
N LEU A 150 -3.31 -3.64 -13.64
CA LEU A 150 -4.48 -3.57 -12.76
C LEU A 150 -5.79 -3.63 -13.56
N ASP A 151 -5.81 -3.08 -14.77
CA ASP A 151 -6.99 -3.11 -15.64
C ASP A 151 -7.33 -4.55 -16.05
N ASP A 152 -6.35 -5.34 -16.52
CA ASP A 152 -6.56 -6.75 -16.88
C ASP A 152 -6.96 -7.59 -15.66
N TRP A 153 -6.33 -7.32 -14.51
CA TRP A 153 -6.65 -8.03 -13.28
C TRP A 153 -8.08 -7.74 -12.82
N ALA A 154 -8.48 -6.47 -12.81
CA ALA A 154 -9.79 -6.06 -12.36
C ALA A 154 -10.90 -6.61 -13.26
N GLU A 155 -10.69 -6.61 -14.58
CA GLU A 155 -11.63 -7.19 -15.53
C GLU A 155 -11.80 -8.69 -15.32
N LYS A 156 -10.71 -9.40 -15.00
CA LYS A 156 -10.72 -10.85 -14.86
C LYS A 156 -11.28 -11.34 -13.53
N PHE A 157 -10.94 -10.67 -12.42
CA PHE A 157 -11.19 -11.19 -11.07
C PHE A 157 -12.23 -10.40 -10.28
N GLU A 158 -12.37 -9.10 -10.54
CA GLU A 158 -13.32 -8.21 -9.89
C GLU A 158 -13.93 -7.25 -10.93
N PRO A 159 -14.77 -7.73 -11.85
CA PRO A 159 -15.23 -6.92 -12.99
C PRO A 159 -16.17 -5.78 -12.60
N GLN A 160 -16.70 -5.76 -11.39
CA GLN A 160 -17.69 -4.75 -10.94
C GLN A 160 -17.37 -4.24 -9.53
N GLY A 161 -17.98 -3.09 -9.19
CA GLY A 161 -17.94 -2.49 -7.86
C GLY A 161 -16.69 -1.64 -7.59
N MET A 162 -16.73 -0.91 -6.49
CA MET A 162 -15.65 -0.03 -6.08
C MET A 162 -14.54 -0.80 -5.37
N LEU A 163 -13.32 -0.32 -5.51
CA LEU A 163 -12.10 -0.88 -4.91
C LEU A 163 -11.46 0.15 -3.98
N LEU A 164 -10.82 -0.34 -2.93
CA LEU A 164 -9.81 0.41 -2.18
C LEU A 164 -8.45 -0.20 -2.46
N ILE A 165 -7.42 0.63 -2.63
CA ILE A 165 -6.06 0.16 -2.92
C ILE A 165 -5.10 0.71 -1.86
N LYS A 166 -4.33 -0.18 -1.24
CA LYS A 166 -3.08 0.13 -0.56
C LYS A 166 -1.94 -0.41 -1.42
N ALA A 167 -0.94 0.41 -1.70
CA ALA A 167 0.28 -0.02 -2.36
C ALA A 167 1.51 0.40 -1.56
N ASP A 168 2.50 -0.49 -1.54
CA ASP A 168 3.83 -0.26 -1.04
C ASP A 168 4.74 -1.16 -1.88
N ILE A 169 5.14 -0.63 -3.01
CA ILE A 169 5.80 -1.38 -4.09
C ILE A 169 7.12 -0.74 -4.49
N GLN A 170 7.66 0.00 -3.51
CA GLN A 170 9.04 0.43 -3.51
C GLN A 170 9.42 1.20 -4.78
N GLY A 171 8.70 2.33 -5.03
CA GLY A 171 8.95 3.27 -6.12
C GLY A 171 8.19 2.96 -7.42
N ALA A 172 7.57 1.79 -7.55
CA ALA A 172 6.87 1.38 -8.77
C ALA A 172 5.39 1.83 -8.86
N GLU A 173 4.93 2.72 -7.98
CA GLU A 173 3.54 3.18 -7.86
C GLU A 173 3.02 3.80 -9.16
N ARG A 174 3.88 4.51 -9.90
CA ARG A 174 3.53 5.05 -11.21
C ARG A 174 3.22 3.94 -12.23
N LEU A 175 3.98 2.85 -12.23
CA LEU A 175 3.72 1.72 -13.12
C LEU A 175 2.36 1.08 -12.82
N LEU A 176 2.01 0.94 -11.55
CA LEU A 176 0.69 0.46 -11.12
C LEU A 176 -0.43 1.36 -11.65
N VAL A 177 -0.31 2.68 -11.48
CA VAL A 177 -1.33 3.64 -11.93
C VAL A 177 -1.43 3.65 -13.45
N MET A 178 -0.31 3.57 -14.16
CA MET A 178 -0.29 3.53 -15.64
C MET A 178 -0.95 2.28 -16.21
N GLY A 179 -0.75 1.11 -15.57
CA GLY A 179 -1.41 -0.14 -15.95
C GLY A 179 -2.84 -0.28 -15.44
N GLY A 180 -3.32 0.68 -14.63
CA GLY A 180 -4.65 0.66 -14.05
C GLY A 180 -5.50 1.88 -14.35
N LYS A 181 -5.20 2.66 -15.38
CA LYS A 181 -5.86 3.95 -15.66
C LYS A 181 -7.39 3.87 -15.68
N LYS A 182 -7.94 2.87 -16.37
CA LYS A 182 -9.39 2.66 -16.46
C LYS A 182 -9.97 2.32 -15.08
N THR A 183 -9.31 1.41 -14.36
CA THR A 183 -9.74 0.99 -13.03
C THR A 183 -9.63 2.13 -12.01
N PHE A 184 -8.52 2.89 -12.00
CA PHE A 184 -8.36 4.07 -11.15
C PHE A 184 -9.40 5.14 -11.45
N ASP A 185 -9.68 5.42 -12.73
CA ASP A 185 -10.68 6.41 -13.12
C ASP A 185 -12.08 6.02 -12.66
N GLN A 186 -12.49 4.78 -12.91
CA GLN A 186 -13.88 4.36 -12.79
C GLN A 186 -14.22 3.67 -11.47
N ARG A 187 -13.26 3.05 -10.78
CA ARG A 187 -13.54 2.08 -9.73
C ARG A 187 -12.74 2.24 -8.45
N VAL A 188 -11.60 2.92 -8.47
CA VAL A 188 -10.82 3.14 -7.23
C VAL A 188 -11.40 4.32 -6.46
N ALA A 189 -11.90 4.06 -5.26
CA ALA A 189 -12.45 5.09 -4.39
C ALA A 189 -11.39 5.78 -3.53
N ALA A 190 -10.36 5.03 -3.11
CA ALA A 190 -9.21 5.56 -2.39
C ALA A 190 -7.94 4.80 -2.76
N PHE A 191 -6.85 5.54 -2.85
CA PHE A 191 -5.50 5.04 -3.06
C PHE A 191 -4.60 5.51 -1.93
N TYR A 192 -4.12 4.58 -1.12
CA TYR A 192 -3.20 4.78 -0.01
C TYR A 192 -1.86 4.14 -0.37
N THR A 193 -0.78 4.91 -0.40
CA THR A 193 0.52 4.39 -0.85
C THR A 193 1.69 5.09 -0.19
N GLU A 194 2.82 4.38 -0.12
CA GLU A 194 4.10 4.97 0.24
C GLU A 194 4.66 5.76 -0.95
N ILE A 195 5.23 6.93 -0.68
CA ILE A 195 5.93 7.76 -1.68
C ILE A 195 7.35 8.03 -1.20
N CYS A 196 8.32 7.63 -1.98
CA CYS A 196 9.72 7.96 -1.77
C CYS A 196 9.95 9.46 -2.03
N LEU A 197 10.41 10.19 -1.00
CA LEU A 197 10.70 11.63 -1.06
C LEU A 197 12.15 11.93 -1.44
N SER A 198 13.02 10.95 -1.28
CA SER A 198 14.41 11.00 -1.75
C SER A 198 14.63 9.91 -2.80
N PRO A 199 15.60 10.09 -3.72
CA PRO A 199 15.89 9.08 -4.74
C PRO A 199 16.32 7.76 -4.10
N GLN A 200 15.57 6.70 -4.36
CA GLN A 200 15.84 5.35 -3.90
C GLN A 200 15.89 4.36 -5.06
N TYR A 201 15.02 4.55 -6.05
CA TYR A 201 14.88 3.69 -7.21
C TYR A 201 14.97 4.51 -8.49
N GLU A 202 15.59 3.95 -9.52
CA GLU A 202 15.68 4.57 -10.84
C GLU A 202 14.26 4.77 -11.41
N SER A 203 14.01 5.94 -11.98
CA SER A 203 12.70 6.27 -12.56
C SER A 203 11.50 6.19 -11.61
N GLN A 204 11.69 6.16 -10.28
CA GLN A 204 10.59 6.33 -9.34
C GLN A 204 9.87 7.66 -9.58
N ALA A 205 8.56 7.70 -9.40
CA ALA A 205 7.83 8.95 -9.49
C ALA A 205 8.05 9.81 -8.24
N THR A 206 8.20 11.11 -8.44
CA THR A 206 8.17 12.07 -7.35
C THR A 206 6.74 12.26 -6.80
N PHE A 207 6.62 12.78 -5.58
CA PHE A 207 5.31 13.17 -5.03
C PHE A 207 4.56 14.13 -5.99
N CYS A 208 5.25 15.12 -6.55
CA CYS A 208 4.63 16.09 -7.46
C CYS A 208 4.07 15.43 -8.72
N GLU A 209 4.79 14.47 -9.30
CA GLU A 209 4.33 13.72 -10.47
C GLU A 209 3.12 12.84 -10.12
N MET A 210 3.19 12.09 -9.02
CA MET A 210 2.06 11.26 -8.57
C MET A 210 0.84 12.11 -8.26
N ASN A 211 1.00 13.23 -7.55
CA ASN A 211 -0.10 14.13 -7.23
C ASN A 211 -0.73 14.73 -8.50
N ARG A 212 0.08 15.10 -9.51
CA ARG A 212 -0.44 15.57 -10.80
C ARG A 212 -1.25 14.49 -11.51
N ILE A 213 -0.76 13.26 -11.55
CA ILE A 213 -1.49 12.13 -12.16
C ILE A 213 -2.81 11.90 -11.42
N MET A 214 -2.76 11.79 -10.10
CA MET A 214 -3.96 11.47 -9.31
C MET A 214 -4.99 12.60 -9.33
N VAL A 215 -4.57 13.85 -9.19
CA VAL A 215 -5.50 14.98 -9.05
C VAL A 215 -5.94 15.50 -10.44
N GLU A 216 -4.98 15.82 -11.32
CA GLU A 216 -5.32 16.51 -12.59
C GLU A 216 -5.79 15.54 -13.68
N GLN A 217 -5.27 14.31 -13.73
CA GLN A 217 -5.63 13.37 -14.78
C GLN A 217 -6.74 12.40 -14.36
N LEU A 218 -6.77 11.97 -13.09
CA LEU A 218 -7.70 10.96 -12.59
C LEU A 218 -8.79 11.53 -11.67
N GLY A 219 -8.77 12.84 -11.37
CA GLY A 219 -9.84 13.54 -10.65
C GLY A 219 -9.97 13.13 -9.17
N PHE A 220 -8.88 12.67 -8.55
CA PHE A 220 -8.84 12.45 -7.11
C PHE A 220 -8.61 13.77 -6.36
N VAL A 221 -8.82 13.73 -5.05
CA VAL A 221 -8.44 14.78 -4.10
C VAL A 221 -7.34 14.23 -3.21
N LEU A 222 -6.30 15.02 -2.97
CA LEU A 222 -5.32 14.71 -1.93
C LEU A 222 -6.04 14.77 -0.58
N TYR A 223 -6.16 13.62 0.08
CA TYR A 223 -6.90 13.50 1.34
C TYR A 223 -6.01 13.78 2.54
N ASP A 224 -4.83 13.11 2.59
CA ASP A 224 -3.89 13.28 3.69
C ASP A 224 -2.47 12.92 3.28
N ILE A 225 -1.49 13.47 4.02
CA ILE A 225 -0.08 13.11 3.98
C ILE A 225 0.31 12.73 5.41
N TYR A 226 0.68 11.48 5.61
CA TYR A 226 0.97 10.94 6.92
C TYR A 226 2.41 11.27 7.39
N PRO A 227 2.75 11.06 8.68
CA PRO A 227 4.05 11.47 9.20
C PRO A 227 5.22 10.87 8.43
N CYS A 228 6.07 11.75 7.91
CA CYS A 228 7.25 11.39 7.13
C CYS A 228 8.26 10.59 7.94
N GLN A 229 8.79 9.53 7.33
CA GLN A 229 9.92 8.77 7.82
C GLN A 229 11.23 9.36 7.28
N LYS A 230 12.28 9.30 8.10
CA LYS A 230 13.60 9.80 7.72
C LYS A 230 14.54 8.61 7.45
N ALA A 231 15.34 8.73 6.40
CA ALA A 231 16.35 7.72 6.06
C ALA A 231 17.33 7.49 7.22
N VAL A 232 17.78 8.59 7.83
CA VAL A 232 18.66 8.58 9.00
C VAL A 232 18.17 9.59 10.02
N ARG A 233 18.49 9.37 11.31
CA ARG A 233 18.12 10.29 12.39
C ARG A 233 18.69 11.70 12.11
N GLY A 234 17.81 12.70 12.02
CA GLY A 234 18.18 14.08 11.70
C GLY A 234 18.44 14.35 10.21
N GLY A 235 18.33 13.34 9.33
CA GLY A 235 18.51 13.46 7.89
C GLY A 235 17.31 14.05 7.15
N ALA A 236 17.42 14.06 5.80
CA ALA A 236 16.33 14.44 4.91
C ALA A 236 15.14 13.47 5.02
N ALA A 237 14.01 13.89 4.49
CA ALA A 237 12.83 13.07 4.35
C ALA A 237 13.12 11.88 3.42
N GLY A 238 12.84 10.66 3.89
CA GLY A 238 13.03 9.43 3.11
C GLY A 238 11.80 9.05 2.32
N PHE A 239 10.70 8.85 3.03
CA PHE A 239 9.41 8.46 2.45
C PHE A 239 8.26 8.90 3.36
N THR A 240 7.07 8.92 2.80
CA THR A 240 5.82 9.20 3.50
C THR A 240 4.68 8.42 2.88
N ASP A 241 3.69 8.08 3.69
CA ASP A 241 2.42 7.57 3.16
C ASP A 241 1.53 8.74 2.72
N VAL A 242 0.81 8.54 1.62
CA VAL A 242 -0.12 9.52 1.05
C VAL A 242 -1.43 8.84 0.71
N MET A 243 -2.53 9.54 0.89
CA MET A 243 -3.85 9.06 0.50
C MET A 243 -4.52 10.05 -0.45
N TRP A 244 -5.00 9.53 -1.57
CA TRP A 244 -5.91 10.22 -2.49
C TRP A 244 -7.26 9.52 -2.48
N VAL A 245 -8.35 10.31 -2.55
CA VAL A 245 -9.72 9.79 -2.58
C VAL A 245 -10.52 10.41 -3.73
N LYS A 246 -11.51 9.69 -4.25
CA LYS A 246 -12.48 10.30 -5.17
C LYS A 246 -13.35 11.31 -4.41
N PRO A 247 -13.71 12.46 -5.01
CA PRO A 247 -14.56 13.47 -4.36
C PRO A 247 -15.87 12.92 -3.80
N SER A 248 -16.43 11.90 -4.43
CA SER A 248 -17.67 11.23 -3.99
C SER A 248 -17.56 10.52 -2.64
N VAL A 249 -16.34 10.28 -2.17
CA VAL A 249 -16.08 9.67 -0.85
C VAL A 249 -16.18 10.70 0.28
N LEU A 250 -15.98 11.99 -0.02
CA LEU A 250 -16.00 13.07 0.96
C LEU A 250 -17.42 13.62 1.21
N PRO A 251 -17.67 14.26 2.38
CA PRO A 251 -16.84 14.16 3.57
C PRO A 251 -16.91 12.74 4.17
N LEU A 252 -15.84 12.29 4.79
CA LEU A 252 -15.93 11.14 5.68
C LEU A 252 -16.78 11.57 6.88
N ALA A 253 -17.74 10.75 7.28
CA ALA A 253 -18.60 11.04 8.44
C ALA A 253 -17.71 11.25 9.69
N GLU A 254 -18.05 12.29 10.46
CA GLU A 254 -17.50 12.53 11.79
C GLU A 254 -17.87 11.40 12.78
#